data_04863e1a9b4d5da9f94d9fd48e832627
#
_entry.id   04863e1a9b4d5da9f94d9fd48e832627
#
_cell.length_a   1.000
_cell.length_b   1.000
_cell.length_c   1.000
_cell.angle_alpha   90.00
_cell.angle_beta   90.00
_cell.angle_gamma   90.00
#
_symmetry.space_group_name_H-M   'P 1'
#
loop_
_entity.id
_entity.type
_entity.pdbx_description
1 polymer ?
#
loop_
_entity_poly.entity_id
_entity_poly.type
_entity_poly.pdbx_seq_one_letter_code
_entity_poly.pdbx_strand_id
1 'polypeptide(L)'
;VYTNAFAEAQEAMDYLHQNAGDLHIDPEQIAVVGFSAGGHLAASVGTMGRVRPAAMLLGYAVFSVPGKALGMELPDLLQQVDDQTPPAFLFATQGDHLVPATQSLQFAALLAERKIPYEMHIFAYGDHGFSTGSRHIANPQNPENPESAVWQGMALGFLNHIFNHDVLVPAPEEVKEFCLDMKIGTLLDTPQSAALIQQLLPELAQYVQQEPGSRGISVNNLQFYSNKMFDEEKLAALNEALAKLN
;
A
#
# COMPACT_ATOMS: atom_id res chain seq x y z
N VAL A 1 -18.92 17.50 6.74
CA VAL A 1 -17.58 16.87 6.59
C VAL A 1 -17.59 15.90 5.42
N TYR A 2 -18.41 14.84 5.42
CA TYR A 2 -18.42 13.84 4.32
C TYR A 2 -18.71 14.49 2.95
N THR A 3 -19.74 15.34 2.84
CA THR A 3 -20.13 15.98 1.58
C THR A 3 -18.98 16.77 0.96
N ASN A 4 -18.20 17.49 1.77
CA ASN A 4 -17.02 18.23 1.29
C ASN A 4 -15.92 17.27 0.84
N ALA A 5 -15.60 16.24 1.64
CA ALA A 5 -14.60 15.25 1.28
C ALA A 5 -14.94 14.52 -0.03
N PHE A 6 -16.21 14.18 -0.25
CA PHE A 6 -16.64 13.58 -1.51
C PHE A 6 -16.53 14.56 -2.68
N ALA A 7 -16.91 15.82 -2.51
CA ALA A 7 -16.77 16.84 -3.54
C ALA A 7 -15.29 17.06 -3.91
N GLU A 8 -14.41 17.19 -2.92
CA GLU A 8 -12.97 17.35 -3.12
C GLU A 8 -12.34 16.11 -3.81
N ALA A 9 -12.79 14.91 -3.46
CA ALA A 9 -12.33 13.69 -4.13
C ALA A 9 -12.77 13.64 -5.60
N GLN A 10 -13.98 14.15 -5.92
CA GLN A 10 -14.44 14.28 -7.31
C GLN A 10 -13.65 15.35 -8.07
N GLU A 11 -13.33 16.48 -7.45
CA GLU A 11 -12.46 17.50 -8.04
C GLU A 11 -11.06 16.96 -8.33
N ALA A 12 -10.53 16.12 -7.42
CA ALA A 12 -9.25 15.45 -7.66
C ALA A 12 -9.31 14.50 -8.86
N MET A 13 -10.37 13.71 -9.01
CA MET A 13 -10.57 12.84 -10.18
C MET A 13 -10.69 13.66 -11.47
N ASP A 14 -11.46 14.75 -11.46
CA ASP A 14 -11.56 15.66 -12.62
C ASP A 14 -10.20 16.23 -12.99
N TYR A 15 -9.43 16.69 -11.98
CA TYR A 15 -8.11 17.26 -12.20
C TYR A 15 -7.15 16.26 -12.85
N LEU A 16 -7.12 15.02 -12.36
CA LEU A 16 -6.28 13.97 -12.93
C LEU A 16 -6.64 13.68 -14.39
N HIS A 17 -7.94 13.57 -14.72
CA HIS A 17 -8.39 13.33 -16.09
C HIS A 17 -8.09 14.53 -17.01
N GLN A 18 -8.35 15.75 -16.56
CA GLN A 18 -8.13 16.97 -17.36
C GLN A 18 -6.65 17.25 -17.62
N ASN A 19 -5.77 16.88 -16.70
CA ASN A 19 -4.34 17.14 -16.79
C ASN A 19 -3.51 15.88 -17.08
N ALA A 20 -4.14 14.80 -17.53
CA ALA A 20 -3.48 13.50 -17.72
C ALA A 20 -2.24 13.60 -18.62
N GLY A 21 -2.30 14.42 -19.69
CA GLY A 21 -1.15 14.65 -20.57
C GLY A 21 0.04 15.30 -19.88
N ASP A 22 -0.20 16.35 -19.09
CA ASP A 22 0.84 17.08 -18.38
C ASP A 22 1.42 16.27 -17.21
N LEU A 23 0.59 15.41 -16.61
CA LEU A 23 0.98 14.50 -15.54
C LEU A 23 1.63 13.20 -16.06
N HIS A 24 1.64 12.98 -17.37
CA HIS A 24 2.13 11.75 -18.00
C HIS A 24 1.47 10.47 -17.45
N ILE A 25 0.16 10.51 -17.20
CA ILE A 25 -0.63 9.37 -16.75
C ILE A 25 -1.69 9.00 -17.80
N ASP A 26 -2.14 7.74 -17.73
CA ASP A 26 -3.28 7.27 -18.49
C ASP A 26 -4.55 7.46 -17.65
N PRO A 27 -5.51 8.31 -18.06
CA PRO A 27 -6.73 8.55 -17.30
C PRO A 27 -7.62 7.31 -17.17
N GLU A 28 -7.49 6.33 -18.08
CA GLU A 28 -8.22 5.06 -18.02
C GLU A 28 -7.58 4.04 -17.04
N GLN A 29 -6.45 4.39 -16.44
CA GLN A 29 -5.70 3.52 -15.52
C GLN A 29 -5.51 4.16 -14.14
N ILE A 30 -6.47 4.95 -13.69
CA ILE A 30 -6.45 5.55 -12.36
C ILE A 30 -7.20 4.63 -11.40
N ALA A 31 -6.50 4.17 -10.36
CA ALA A 31 -7.12 3.47 -9.24
C ALA A 31 -7.19 4.37 -8.01
N VAL A 32 -8.19 4.15 -7.16
CA VAL A 32 -8.29 4.78 -5.84
C VAL A 32 -8.02 3.75 -4.75
N VAL A 33 -7.34 4.16 -3.69
CA VAL A 33 -7.12 3.34 -2.50
C VAL A 33 -7.66 4.06 -1.27
N GLY A 34 -8.32 3.30 -0.40
CA GLY A 34 -8.83 3.85 0.85
C GLY A 34 -8.97 2.80 1.94
N PHE A 35 -8.81 3.24 3.19
CA PHE A 35 -8.85 2.40 4.38
C PHE A 35 -9.91 2.92 5.35
N SER A 36 -10.67 2.04 6.01
CA SER A 36 -11.65 2.43 7.01
C SER A 36 -12.64 3.48 6.48
N ALA A 37 -12.75 4.64 7.09
CA ALA A 37 -13.54 5.77 6.59
C ALA A 37 -13.02 6.31 5.24
N GLY A 38 -11.70 6.26 4.98
CA GLY A 38 -11.12 6.57 3.67
C GLY A 38 -11.51 5.53 2.62
N GLY A 39 -11.72 4.28 3.02
CA GLY A 39 -12.29 3.23 2.18
C GLY A 39 -13.74 3.51 1.80
N HIS A 40 -14.54 4.07 2.73
CA HIS A 40 -15.87 4.57 2.43
C HIS A 40 -15.84 5.68 1.37
N LEU A 41 -14.92 6.65 1.51
CA LEU A 41 -14.77 7.72 0.53
C LEU A 41 -14.34 7.19 -0.85
N ALA A 42 -13.35 6.29 -0.89
CA ALA A 42 -12.89 5.67 -2.12
C ALA A 42 -14.02 4.88 -2.82
N ALA A 43 -14.77 4.09 -2.06
CA ALA A 43 -15.93 3.37 -2.58
C ALA A 43 -17.05 4.31 -3.03
N SER A 44 -17.25 5.46 -2.34
CA SER A 44 -18.21 6.48 -2.77
C SER A 44 -17.85 7.07 -4.14
N VAL A 45 -16.56 7.34 -4.37
CA VAL A 45 -16.09 7.80 -5.69
C VAL A 45 -16.36 6.75 -6.76
N GLY A 46 -16.15 5.47 -6.46
CA GLY A 46 -16.42 4.38 -7.39
C GLY A 46 -17.90 4.11 -7.66
N THR A 47 -18.77 4.27 -6.65
CA THR A 47 -20.21 3.91 -6.79
C THR A 47 -21.11 5.09 -7.16
N MET A 48 -20.75 6.31 -6.72
CA MET A 48 -21.59 7.51 -6.90
C MET A 48 -20.89 8.63 -7.69
N GLY A 49 -19.61 8.45 -8.01
CA GLY A 49 -18.83 9.46 -8.69
C GLY A 49 -19.30 9.73 -10.12
N ARG A 50 -19.22 11.00 -10.57
CA ARG A 50 -19.41 11.39 -11.96
C ARG A 50 -18.22 10.99 -12.85
N VAL A 51 -17.01 11.08 -12.31
CA VAL A 51 -15.78 10.50 -12.87
C VAL A 51 -15.35 9.41 -11.91
N ARG A 52 -15.40 8.16 -12.38
CA ARG A 52 -15.10 6.98 -11.59
C ARG A 52 -13.69 6.47 -11.88
N PRO A 53 -12.99 5.90 -10.90
CA PRO A 53 -11.69 5.26 -11.14
C PRO A 53 -11.86 3.98 -11.95
N ALA A 54 -10.78 3.51 -12.56
CA ALA A 54 -10.76 2.23 -13.26
C ALA A 54 -10.74 1.02 -12.30
N ALA A 55 -10.30 1.22 -11.05
CA ALA A 55 -10.32 0.20 -10.00
C ALA A 55 -10.34 0.82 -8.59
N MET A 56 -10.78 0.05 -7.60
CA MET A 56 -10.80 0.42 -6.20
C MET A 56 -9.99 -0.58 -5.36
N LEU A 57 -9.15 -0.09 -4.43
CA LEU A 57 -8.49 -0.90 -3.41
C LEU A 57 -9.05 -0.49 -2.04
N LEU A 58 -9.78 -1.39 -1.39
CA LEU A 58 -10.64 -1.08 -0.24
C LEU A 58 -10.22 -1.91 0.99
N GLY A 59 -9.43 -1.29 1.87
CA GLY A 59 -8.94 -1.91 3.09
C GLY A 59 -9.90 -1.72 4.27
N TYR A 60 -10.42 -2.81 4.86
CA TYR A 60 -11.33 -2.78 6.00
C TYR A 60 -12.30 -1.58 5.95
N ALA A 61 -12.85 -1.36 4.76
CA ALA A 61 -13.64 -0.19 4.43
C ALA A 61 -15.03 -0.25 5.10
N VAL A 62 -15.55 0.92 5.48
CA VAL A 62 -16.92 1.07 5.91
C VAL A 62 -17.81 1.17 4.66
N PHE A 63 -18.85 0.34 4.55
CA PHE A 63 -19.79 0.41 3.42
C PHE A 63 -21.18 0.84 3.85
N SER A 64 -21.61 0.44 5.03
CA SER A 64 -22.92 0.81 5.58
C SER A 64 -22.83 1.04 7.07
N VAL A 65 -23.45 2.11 7.53
CA VAL A 65 -23.54 2.43 8.97
C VAL A 65 -24.97 2.78 9.29
N PRO A 66 -25.64 2.03 10.17
CA PRO A 66 -26.98 2.39 10.65
C PRO A 66 -26.96 3.74 11.39
N GLY A 67 -27.69 4.72 10.88
CA GLY A 67 -27.78 6.04 11.51
C GLY A 67 -26.56 6.93 11.27
N LYS A 68 -26.02 7.54 12.34
CA LYS A 68 -24.88 8.46 12.26
C LYS A 68 -23.60 7.80 12.75
N ALA A 69 -22.56 7.78 11.91
CA ALA A 69 -21.21 7.42 12.31
C ALA A 69 -20.43 8.69 12.67
N LEU A 70 -19.86 8.75 13.87
CA LEU A 70 -19.09 9.91 14.35
C LEU A 70 -19.84 11.25 14.18
N GLY A 71 -21.17 11.23 14.35
CA GLY A 71 -22.02 12.42 14.16
C GLY A 71 -22.31 12.79 12.70
N MET A 72 -21.85 12.01 11.74
CA MET A 72 -22.06 12.22 10.30
C MET A 72 -23.07 11.23 9.73
N GLU A 73 -23.92 11.70 8.82
CA GLU A 73 -24.70 10.81 7.95
C GLU A 73 -23.83 10.41 6.77
N LEU A 74 -23.65 9.10 6.60
CA LEU A 74 -22.93 8.51 5.48
C LEU A 74 -23.94 7.82 4.57
N PRO A 75 -23.74 7.87 3.24
CA PRO A 75 -24.57 7.09 2.34
C PRO A 75 -24.36 5.58 2.58
N ASP A 76 -25.40 4.81 2.44
CA ASP A 76 -25.31 3.35 2.43
C ASP A 76 -24.80 2.89 1.05
N LEU A 77 -23.51 2.59 0.97
CA LEU A 77 -22.86 2.22 -0.30
C LEU A 77 -23.30 0.84 -0.79
N LEU A 78 -23.87 0.00 0.04
CA LEU A 78 -24.47 -1.27 -0.40
C LEU A 78 -25.67 -1.03 -1.31
N GLN A 79 -26.33 0.13 -1.21
CA GLN A 79 -27.43 0.53 -2.07
C GLN A 79 -26.98 1.32 -3.32
N GLN A 80 -25.68 1.63 -3.43
CA GLN A 80 -25.16 2.46 -4.51
C GLN A 80 -24.40 1.66 -5.57
N VAL A 81 -24.21 0.35 -5.37
CA VAL A 81 -23.55 -0.51 -6.36
C VAL A 81 -24.42 -0.62 -7.59
N ASP A 82 -23.87 -0.27 -8.75
CA ASP A 82 -24.52 -0.31 -10.06
C ASP A 82 -23.61 -0.98 -11.11
N ASP A 83 -24.09 -1.10 -12.34
CA ASP A 83 -23.35 -1.74 -13.43
C ASP A 83 -22.11 -0.95 -13.91
N GLN A 84 -21.94 0.29 -13.45
CA GLN A 84 -20.78 1.14 -13.73
C GLN A 84 -19.77 1.13 -12.56
N THR A 85 -20.08 0.42 -11.47
CA THR A 85 -19.18 0.30 -10.34
C THR A 85 -17.89 -0.40 -10.81
N PRO A 86 -16.70 0.20 -10.57
CA PRO A 86 -15.45 -0.35 -11.07
C PRO A 86 -15.05 -1.63 -10.33
N PRO A 87 -14.15 -2.43 -10.92
CA PRO A 87 -13.51 -3.56 -10.27
C PRO A 87 -12.92 -3.19 -8.92
N ALA A 88 -12.97 -4.12 -7.95
CA ALA A 88 -12.53 -3.85 -6.60
C ALA A 88 -11.66 -4.95 -5.99
N PHE A 89 -10.57 -4.53 -5.34
CA PHE A 89 -9.77 -5.38 -4.45
C PHE A 89 -10.12 -5.02 -3.01
N LEU A 90 -10.64 -6.01 -2.26
CA LEU A 90 -11.09 -5.81 -0.88
C LEU A 90 -10.20 -6.60 0.09
N PHE A 91 -9.86 -6.02 1.21
CA PHE A 91 -9.13 -6.75 2.25
C PHE A 91 -9.52 -6.26 3.64
N ALA A 92 -9.65 -7.21 4.56
CA ALA A 92 -10.01 -6.99 5.96
C ALA A 92 -9.44 -8.10 6.84
N THR A 93 -9.61 -7.99 8.15
CA THR A 93 -9.30 -9.05 9.09
C THR A 93 -10.58 -9.54 9.75
N GLN A 94 -10.62 -10.82 10.09
CA GLN A 94 -11.77 -11.41 10.80
C GLN A 94 -11.91 -10.86 12.22
N GLY A 95 -10.78 -10.48 12.84
CA GLY A 95 -10.73 -9.95 14.20
C GLY A 95 -11.05 -8.45 14.32
N ASP A 96 -11.37 -7.78 13.22
CA ASP A 96 -11.72 -6.35 13.23
C ASP A 96 -12.97 -6.10 14.09
N HIS A 97 -12.77 -5.47 15.25
CA HIS A 97 -13.86 -5.20 16.21
C HIS A 97 -14.58 -3.87 15.92
N LEU A 98 -14.04 -3.03 15.04
CA LEU A 98 -14.61 -1.72 14.72
C LEU A 98 -15.43 -1.75 13.43
N VAL A 99 -14.89 -2.36 12.37
CA VAL A 99 -15.56 -2.54 11.07
C VAL A 99 -15.59 -4.03 10.73
N PRO A 100 -16.68 -4.72 11.08
CA PRO A 100 -16.77 -6.16 10.85
C PRO A 100 -16.51 -6.54 9.39
N ALA A 101 -15.76 -7.61 9.16
CA ALA A 101 -15.43 -8.13 7.83
C ALA A 101 -16.68 -8.44 6.98
N THR A 102 -17.85 -8.64 7.64
CA THR A 102 -19.14 -8.81 6.97
C THR A 102 -19.51 -7.64 6.06
N GLN A 103 -19.04 -6.43 6.31
CA GLN A 103 -19.25 -5.30 5.41
C GLN A 103 -18.55 -5.52 4.06
N SER A 104 -17.30 -5.96 4.06
CA SER A 104 -16.58 -6.32 2.85
C SER A 104 -17.23 -7.50 2.12
N LEU A 105 -17.71 -8.51 2.86
CA LEU A 105 -18.43 -9.65 2.29
C LEU A 105 -19.72 -9.23 1.61
N GLN A 106 -20.51 -8.34 2.20
CA GLN A 106 -21.74 -7.82 1.62
C GLN A 106 -21.48 -7.02 0.33
N PHE A 107 -20.47 -6.15 0.35
CA PHE A 107 -20.10 -5.38 -0.84
C PHE A 107 -19.61 -6.30 -1.97
N ALA A 108 -18.74 -7.27 -1.67
CA ALA A 108 -18.27 -8.26 -2.62
C ALA A 108 -19.41 -9.11 -3.21
N ALA A 109 -20.41 -9.49 -2.41
CA ALA A 109 -21.59 -10.20 -2.90
C ALA A 109 -22.36 -9.39 -3.96
N LEU A 110 -22.52 -8.08 -3.74
CA LEU A 110 -23.18 -7.18 -4.71
C LEU A 110 -22.37 -7.04 -6.02
N LEU A 111 -21.03 -7.00 -5.92
CA LEU A 111 -20.16 -7.02 -7.11
C LEU A 111 -20.34 -8.34 -7.88
N ALA A 112 -20.34 -9.47 -7.17
CA ALA A 112 -20.53 -10.81 -7.75
C ALA A 112 -21.88 -10.92 -8.49
N GLU A 113 -22.96 -10.46 -7.87
CA GLU A 113 -24.31 -10.45 -8.48
C GLU A 113 -24.36 -9.67 -9.80
N ARG A 114 -23.58 -8.59 -9.89
CA ARG A 114 -23.47 -7.76 -11.11
C ARG A 114 -22.37 -8.20 -12.06
N LYS A 115 -21.65 -9.28 -11.74
CA LYS A 115 -20.50 -9.78 -12.52
C LYS A 115 -19.39 -8.74 -12.69
N ILE A 116 -19.25 -7.85 -11.73
CA ILE A 116 -18.14 -6.90 -11.65
C ILE A 116 -16.92 -7.66 -11.12
N PRO A 117 -15.75 -7.56 -11.78
CA PRO A 117 -14.55 -8.23 -11.30
C PRO A 117 -14.17 -7.78 -9.89
N TYR A 118 -13.88 -8.72 -9.00
CA TYR A 118 -13.37 -8.40 -7.67
C TYR A 118 -12.41 -9.49 -7.18
N GLU A 119 -11.55 -9.09 -6.29
CA GLU A 119 -10.72 -10.00 -5.49
C GLU A 119 -10.87 -9.61 -4.02
N MET A 120 -10.97 -10.59 -3.11
CA MET A 120 -11.18 -10.32 -1.70
C MET A 120 -10.37 -11.23 -0.80
N HIS A 121 -9.73 -10.64 0.22
CA HIS A 121 -8.94 -11.34 1.23
C HIS A 121 -9.42 -10.98 2.64
N ILE A 122 -9.85 -11.99 3.40
CA ILE A 122 -10.17 -11.87 4.82
C ILE A 122 -9.08 -12.62 5.59
N PHE A 123 -8.18 -11.88 6.20
CA PHE A 123 -7.12 -12.47 7.01
C PHE A 123 -7.67 -12.94 8.37
N ALA A 124 -7.23 -14.10 8.83
CA ALA A 124 -7.75 -14.72 10.06
C ALA A 124 -7.40 -13.89 11.31
N TYR A 125 -6.25 -13.23 11.30
CA TYR A 125 -5.72 -12.49 12.44
C TYR A 125 -5.48 -11.03 12.10
N GLY A 126 -5.58 -10.18 13.11
CA GLY A 126 -5.41 -8.73 13.02
C GLY A 126 -6.66 -7.99 13.48
N ASP A 127 -6.50 -6.73 13.75
CA ASP A 127 -7.55 -5.82 14.17
C ASP A 127 -7.72 -4.67 13.17
N HIS A 128 -8.65 -3.77 13.45
CA HIS A 128 -8.90 -2.59 12.61
C HIS A 128 -7.65 -1.72 12.47
N GLY A 129 -7.42 -1.20 11.26
CA GLY A 129 -6.35 -0.22 11.05
C GLY A 129 -4.95 -0.80 10.82
N PHE A 130 -4.84 -2.08 10.43
CA PHE A 130 -3.54 -2.72 10.20
C PHE A 130 -2.75 -2.14 9.01
N SER A 131 -3.39 -1.34 8.13
CA SER A 131 -2.76 -0.65 7.00
C SER A 131 -1.84 -1.57 6.18
N THR A 132 -0.54 -1.29 6.12
CA THR A 132 0.42 -2.15 5.41
C THR A 132 0.80 -3.42 6.20
N GLY A 133 0.35 -3.59 7.43
CA GLY A 133 0.75 -4.71 8.30
C GLY A 133 2.22 -4.70 8.67
N SER A 134 2.96 -3.66 8.29
CA SER A 134 4.40 -3.59 8.49
C SER A 134 4.77 -3.10 9.88
N ARG A 135 5.96 -3.46 10.31
CA ARG A 135 6.57 -3.04 11.57
C ARG A 135 6.59 -1.52 11.76
N HIS A 136 6.72 -0.73 10.68
CA HIS A 136 6.82 0.73 10.76
C HIS A 136 5.54 1.42 11.20
N ILE A 137 4.39 0.76 11.04
CA ILE A 137 3.08 1.25 11.48
C ILE A 137 2.56 0.46 12.68
N ALA A 138 3.27 -0.58 13.12
CA ALA A 138 2.88 -1.41 14.24
C ALA A 138 2.80 -0.58 15.53
N ASN A 139 1.77 -0.86 16.32
CA ASN A 139 1.52 -0.27 17.63
C ASN A 139 0.89 -1.33 18.54
N PRO A 140 0.71 -1.07 19.85
CA PRO A 140 0.16 -2.08 20.76
C PRO A 140 -1.20 -2.65 20.36
N GLN A 141 -2.04 -1.89 19.67
CA GLN A 141 -3.35 -2.32 19.19
C GLN A 141 -3.27 -3.07 17.86
N ASN A 142 -2.29 -2.69 17.02
CA ASN A 142 -2.00 -3.32 15.74
C ASN A 142 -0.52 -3.69 15.68
N PRO A 143 -0.12 -4.83 16.24
CA PRO A 143 1.24 -5.34 16.13
C PRO A 143 1.56 -5.66 14.66
N GLU A 144 2.85 -5.83 14.36
CA GLU A 144 3.27 -6.30 13.05
C GLU A 144 2.50 -7.57 12.65
N ASN A 145 1.93 -7.55 11.44
CA ASN A 145 1.17 -8.66 10.89
C ASN A 145 1.66 -8.98 9.47
N PRO A 146 2.72 -9.79 9.35
CA PRO A 146 3.28 -10.17 8.05
C PRO A 146 2.28 -10.93 7.17
N GLU A 147 1.36 -11.66 7.76
CA GLU A 147 0.35 -12.43 7.02
C GLU A 147 -0.64 -11.50 6.30
N SER A 148 -1.02 -10.38 6.92
CA SER A 148 -1.87 -9.39 6.26
C SER A 148 -1.09 -8.47 5.32
N ALA A 149 0.20 -8.24 5.55
CA ALA A 149 1.06 -7.36 4.75
C ALA A 149 1.14 -7.78 3.27
N VAL A 150 0.88 -9.06 2.96
CA VAL A 150 0.90 -9.60 1.59
C VAL A 150 -0.15 -8.97 0.66
N TRP A 151 -1.17 -8.30 1.21
CA TRP A 151 -2.22 -7.68 0.41
C TRP A 151 -1.68 -6.71 -0.66
N GLN A 152 -0.56 -6.04 -0.38
CA GLN A 152 0.03 -5.07 -1.30
C GLN A 152 0.47 -5.73 -2.62
N GLY A 153 1.16 -6.88 -2.53
CA GLY A 153 1.55 -7.65 -3.70
C GLY A 153 0.35 -8.22 -4.47
N MET A 154 -0.67 -8.68 -3.76
CA MET A 154 -1.92 -9.17 -4.34
C MET A 154 -2.67 -8.05 -5.06
N ALA A 155 -2.80 -6.87 -4.43
CA ALA A 155 -3.45 -5.70 -5.04
C ALA A 155 -2.74 -5.23 -6.32
N LEU A 156 -1.40 -5.26 -6.34
CA LEU A 156 -0.64 -4.97 -7.57
C LEU A 156 -0.91 -6.00 -8.66
N GLY A 157 -0.98 -7.28 -8.31
CA GLY A 157 -1.36 -8.34 -9.25
C GLY A 157 -2.76 -8.12 -9.82
N PHE A 158 -3.73 -7.78 -8.97
CA PHE A 158 -5.09 -7.43 -9.38
C PHE A 158 -5.12 -6.23 -10.34
N LEU A 159 -4.43 -5.13 -10.01
CA LEU A 159 -4.37 -3.94 -10.87
C LEU A 159 -3.73 -4.26 -12.22
N ASN A 160 -2.65 -5.04 -12.26
CA ASN A 160 -2.03 -5.47 -13.51
C ASN A 160 -3.01 -6.22 -14.40
N HIS A 161 -3.82 -7.10 -13.82
CA HIS A 161 -4.85 -7.82 -14.54
C HIS A 161 -5.95 -6.88 -15.07
N ILE A 162 -6.46 -5.97 -14.23
CA ILE A 162 -7.51 -5.00 -14.62
C ILE A 162 -7.04 -4.06 -15.73
N PHE A 163 -5.78 -3.61 -15.68
CA PHE A 163 -5.21 -2.69 -16.66
C PHE A 163 -4.63 -3.39 -17.91
N ASN A 164 -4.86 -4.71 -18.04
CA ASN A 164 -4.30 -5.53 -19.13
C ASN A 164 -2.77 -5.41 -19.26
N HIS A 165 -2.09 -5.10 -18.18
CA HIS A 165 -0.65 -5.22 -18.12
C HIS A 165 -0.33 -6.70 -17.89
N ASP A 166 -0.25 -7.48 -18.95
CA ASP A 166 0.33 -8.86 -18.94
C ASP A 166 1.81 -8.88 -18.56
N VAL A 167 2.28 -7.79 -18.04
CA VAL A 167 3.61 -7.68 -17.45
C VAL A 167 3.51 -8.37 -16.09
N LEU A 168 4.05 -9.58 -16.01
CA LEU A 168 4.67 -10.03 -14.76
C LEU A 168 5.38 -8.81 -14.21
N VAL A 169 4.95 -8.31 -13.02
CA VAL A 169 5.70 -7.25 -12.33
C VAL A 169 7.14 -7.74 -12.37
N PRO A 170 8.05 -7.11 -13.13
CA PRO A 170 9.42 -7.57 -13.13
C PRO A 170 9.81 -7.61 -11.68
N ALA A 171 10.31 -8.73 -11.21
CA ALA A 171 10.91 -8.78 -9.88
C ALA A 171 11.78 -7.52 -9.82
N PRO A 172 11.64 -6.69 -8.76
CA PRO A 172 12.36 -5.43 -8.67
C PRO A 172 13.78 -5.73 -9.15
N GLU A 173 14.23 -5.00 -10.19
CA GLU A 173 15.54 -5.29 -10.83
C GLU A 173 16.52 -5.44 -9.68
N GLU A 174 17.09 -6.63 -9.58
CA GLU A 174 18.12 -6.84 -8.57
C GLU A 174 19.19 -5.82 -8.87
N VAL A 175 19.38 -4.91 -7.94
CA VAL A 175 20.46 -3.92 -8.01
C VAL A 175 21.74 -4.75 -8.09
N LYS A 176 22.31 -4.84 -9.28
CA LYS A 176 23.48 -5.70 -9.56
C LYS A 176 24.79 -5.00 -9.23
N GLU A 177 24.75 -3.69 -9.15
CA GLU A 177 25.91 -2.85 -8.83
C GLU A 177 25.96 -2.60 -7.31
N PHE A 178 27.13 -2.72 -6.74
CA PHE A 178 27.33 -2.42 -5.32
C PHE A 178 27.10 -0.93 -5.06
N CYS A 179 26.02 -0.63 -4.35
CA CYS A 179 25.63 0.73 -3.94
C CYS A 179 24.74 0.66 -2.70
N LEU A 180 24.38 1.83 -2.15
CA LEU A 180 23.50 1.92 -0.97
C LEU A 180 22.05 1.50 -1.24
N ASP A 181 21.65 1.33 -2.50
CA ASP A 181 20.31 0.82 -2.86
C ASP A 181 20.25 -0.72 -2.92
N MET A 182 21.40 -1.39 -2.87
CA MET A 182 21.45 -2.85 -2.74
C MET A 182 20.93 -3.27 -1.36
N LYS A 183 20.27 -4.44 -1.29
CA LYS A 183 19.80 -5.00 -0.01
C LYS A 183 20.96 -5.17 0.98
N ILE A 184 20.75 -4.73 2.21
CA ILE A 184 21.75 -4.83 3.28
C ILE A 184 22.24 -6.27 3.47
N GLY A 185 21.34 -7.25 3.37
CA GLY A 185 21.70 -8.66 3.43
C GLY A 185 22.74 -9.04 2.38
N THR A 186 22.54 -8.64 1.13
CA THR A 186 23.49 -8.92 0.02
C THR A 186 24.83 -8.26 0.28
N LEU A 187 24.84 -7.00 0.74
CA LEU A 187 26.08 -6.29 1.08
C LEU A 187 26.86 -6.95 2.22
N LEU A 188 26.17 -7.48 3.23
CA LEU A 188 26.80 -8.14 4.37
C LEU A 188 27.22 -9.58 4.08
N ASP A 189 26.58 -10.27 3.13
CA ASP A 189 26.92 -11.64 2.74
C ASP A 189 28.06 -11.69 1.72
N THR A 190 28.40 -10.56 1.09
CA THR A 190 29.51 -10.43 0.16
C THR A 190 30.77 -9.97 0.89
N PRO A 191 31.86 -10.76 0.92
CA PRO A 191 33.02 -10.46 1.76
C PRO A 191 33.63 -9.08 1.54
N GLN A 192 33.69 -8.60 0.28
CA GLN A 192 34.31 -7.31 -0.07
C GLN A 192 33.46 -6.13 0.47
N SER A 193 32.14 -6.13 0.24
CA SER A 193 31.26 -5.08 0.74
C SER A 193 31.06 -5.15 2.26
N ALA A 194 31.04 -6.35 2.84
CA ALA A 194 30.99 -6.51 4.30
C ALA A 194 32.23 -5.90 4.99
N ALA A 195 33.42 -6.06 4.41
CA ALA A 195 34.63 -5.43 4.94
C ALA A 195 34.55 -3.90 4.88
N LEU A 196 34.01 -3.32 3.79
CA LEU A 196 33.81 -1.88 3.67
C LEU A 196 32.80 -1.35 4.70
N ILE A 197 31.70 -2.07 4.91
CA ILE A 197 30.71 -1.72 5.93
C ILE A 197 31.34 -1.75 7.31
N GLN A 198 32.10 -2.79 7.64
CA GLN A 198 32.78 -2.90 8.93
C GLN A 198 33.79 -1.76 9.17
N GLN A 199 34.42 -1.27 8.11
CA GLN A 199 35.39 -0.19 8.16
C GLN A 199 34.77 1.20 8.22
N LEU A 200 33.73 1.48 7.38
CA LEU A 200 33.20 2.81 7.15
C LEU A 200 31.89 3.08 7.88
N LEU A 201 31.10 2.05 8.13
CA LEU A 201 29.77 2.15 8.75
C LEU A 201 29.51 0.94 9.68
N PRO A 202 30.35 0.67 10.68
CA PRO A 202 30.19 -0.50 11.56
C PRO A 202 28.86 -0.51 12.30
N GLU A 203 28.24 0.65 12.52
CA GLU A 203 26.93 0.81 13.15
C GLU A 203 25.83 0.08 12.37
N LEU A 204 25.95 -0.01 11.05
CA LEU A 204 25.00 -0.76 10.22
C LEU A 204 25.03 -2.25 10.54
N ALA A 205 26.21 -2.84 10.66
CA ALA A 205 26.35 -4.25 11.01
C ALA A 205 25.81 -4.55 12.42
N GLN A 206 26.05 -3.65 13.37
CA GLN A 206 25.53 -3.76 14.75
C GLN A 206 23.99 -3.65 14.75
N TYR A 207 23.44 -2.70 14.00
CA TYR A 207 22.00 -2.52 13.88
C TYR A 207 21.33 -3.77 13.33
N VAL A 208 21.87 -4.37 12.28
CA VAL A 208 21.33 -5.58 11.65
C VAL A 208 21.38 -6.80 12.59
N GLN A 209 22.34 -6.88 13.50
CA GLN A 209 22.37 -7.92 14.53
C GLN A 209 21.20 -7.79 15.52
N GLN A 210 20.82 -6.55 15.86
CA GLN A 210 19.69 -6.27 16.74
C GLN A 210 18.34 -6.40 16.01
N GLU A 211 18.33 -6.07 14.72
CA GLU A 211 17.16 -5.98 13.87
C GLU A 211 17.34 -6.79 12.57
N PRO A 212 17.32 -8.13 12.62
CA PRO A 212 17.60 -8.99 11.47
C PRO A 212 16.67 -8.77 10.27
N GLY A 213 15.44 -8.30 10.50
CA GLY A 213 14.48 -7.97 9.44
C GLY A 213 14.95 -6.85 8.50
N SER A 214 15.88 -6.00 8.97
CA SER A 214 16.46 -4.92 8.14
C SER A 214 17.34 -5.42 6.98
N ARG A 215 17.73 -6.69 6.96
CA ARG A 215 18.50 -7.29 5.86
C ARG A 215 17.78 -7.23 4.50
N GLY A 216 16.44 -7.18 4.52
CA GLY A 216 15.60 -7.17 3.32
C GLY A 216 15.49 -5.82 2.61
N ILE A 217 15.92 -4.73 3.26
CA ILE A 217 15.84 -3.36 2.72
C ILE A 217 17.23 -2.84 2.35
N SER A 218 17.28 -1.72 1.61
CA SER A 218 18.53 -1.03 1.27
C SER A 218 18.97 -0.10 2.39
N VAL A 219 20.26 0.31 2.36
CA VAL A 219 20.80 1.28 3.31
C VAL A 219 20.10 2.64 3.18
N ASN A 220 19.82 3.07 1.93
CA ASN A 220 19.09 4.31 1.67
C ASN A 220 17.67 4.28 2.24
N ASN A 221 16.96 3.16 2.08
CA ASN A 221 15.63 2.98 2.68
C ASN A 221 15.70 2.99 4.20
N LEU A 222 16.67 2.27 4.80
CA LEU A 222 16.86 2.29 6.24
C LEU A 222 17.13 3.71 6.74
N GLN A 223 18.00 4.46 6.09
CA GLN A 223 18.30 5.86 6.41
C GLN A 223 17.05 6.76 6.33
N PHE A 224 16.24 6.57 5.30
CA PHE A 224 14.99 7.31 5.12
C PHE A 224 13.99 7.03 6.25
N TYR A 225 13.74 5.75 6.56
CA TYR A 225 12.75 5.35 7.57
C TYR A 225 13.22 5.55 9.01
N SER A 226 14.52 5.57 9.26
CA SER A 226 15.09 5.76 10.59
C SER A 226 15.37 7.22 10.96
N ASN A 227 14.84 8.17 10.20
CA ASN A 227 15.04 9.60 10.38
C ASN A 227 16.54 10.00 10.44
N LYS A 228 17.32 9.52 9.48
CA LYS A 228 18.76 9.81 9.33
C LYS A 228 19.62 9.27 10.47
N MET A 229 19.47 7.98 10.76
CA MET A 229 20.23 7.28 11.80
C MET A 229 21.76 7.31 11.57
N PHE A 230 22.19 7.27 10.30
CA PHE A 230 23.61 7.23 9.95
C PHE A 230 24.11 8.58 9.47
N ASP A 231 25.38 8.83 9.74
CA ASP A 231 26.09 10.02 9.31
C ASP A 231 26.18 10.10 7.79
N GLU A 232 25.82 11.25 7.20
CA GLU A 232 25.76 11.44 5.75
C GLU A 232 27.13 11.37 5.08
N GLU A 233 28.23 11.82 5.75
CA GLU A 233 29.59 11.73 5.23
C GLU A 233 30.06 10.27 5.18
N LYS A 234 29.74 9.47 6.20
CA LYS A 234 30.03 8.04 6.21
C LYS A 234 29.26 7.28 5.13
N LEU A 235 27.98 7.63 4.91
CA LEU A 235 27.18 7.04 3.84
C LEU A 235 27.74 7.37 2.47
N ALA A 236 28.14 8.61 2.24
CA ALA A 236 28.78 9.02 1.00
C ALA A 236 30.10 8.28 0.75
N ALA A 237 30.94 8.16 1.78
CA ALA A 237 32.20 7.43 1.71
C ALA A 237 31.97 5.92 1.43
N LEU A 238 30.97 5.31 2.07
CA LEU A 238 30.61 3.92 1.83
C LEU A 238 30.11 3.71 0.38
N ASN A 239 29.25 4.61 -0.12
CA ASN A 239 28.73 4.52 -1.48
C ASN A 239 29.85 4.63 -2.52
N GLU A 240 30.80 5.56 -2.34
CA GLU A 240 31.99 5.70 -3.22
C GLU A 240 32.87 4.44 -3.17
N ALA A 241 33.04 3.85 -1.98
CA ALA A 241 33.82 2.64 -1.82
C ALA A 241 33.13 1.41 -2.46
N LEU A 242 31.82 1.28 -2.32
CA LEU A 242 31.02 0.23 -2.94
C LEU A 242 31.06 0.33 -4.48
N ALA A 243 30.95 1.53 -5.04
CA ALA A 243 31.02 1.74 -6.47
C ALA A 243 32.35 1.28 -7.10
N LYS A 244 33.44 1.16 -6.32
CA LYS A 244 34.74 0.64 -6.78
C LYS A 244 34.80 -0.89 -6.83
N LEU A 245 33.77 -1.59 -6.35
CA LEU A 245 33.65 -3.05 -6.43
C LEU A 245 32.99 -3.52 -7.74
N ASN A 246 32.35 -2.59 -8.46
CA ASN A 246 31.72 -2.83 -9.76
C ASN A 246 32.79 -2.82 -10.87
#